data_2fc78a5320069b495460b85f37a5c166
#
_entry.id   2fc78a5320069b495460b85f37a5c166
#
_cell.length_a   1.000
_cell.length_b   1.000
_cell.length_c   1.000
_cell.angle_alpha   90.00
_cell.angle_beta   90.00
_cell.angle_gamma   90.00
#
_symmetry.space_group_name_H-M   'P 1'
#
loop_
_entity.id
_entity.type
_entity.pdbx_description
1 polymer ?
#
loop_
_entity_poly.entity_id
_entity_poly.type
_entity_poly.pdbx_seq_one_letter_code
_entity_poly.pdbx_strand_id
1 'polypeptide(L)'
;MRKAILALAGTLLVSLTAAACGGSGSASATQPTGGGATTAPATTPLPVDAKPFPIDPSEFTTEIDNPYWPMKPGSQWVFRETDAEGSVSRVVVTVLDKTKMIANGVEARIVHDQVTQGGQVAEDTYDWYAQDADGNLWYLGEDTTEYENGKPKTKEGSWEAGVDGALPGIIMPASPQVGMTYREEYYKGHAEDGASIISTDALAKVPYGRFENGVQTRNFSAIEPDVIEEKIYAQGVGVVLEITVSGGSDRDELLSYSEG
;
A
#
# COMPACT_ATOMS: atom_id res chain seq x y z
N MET A 1 -11.49 -0.72 10.12
CA MET A 1 -10.04 -0.93 10.22
C MET A 1 -9.36 -0.19 9.11
N ARG A 2 -8.24 0.42 9.39
CA ARG A 2 -7.63 1.41 8.52
C ARG A 2 -6.54 0.83 7.70
N LYS A 3 -6.43 1.36 6.52
CA LYS A 3 -5.48 0.96 5.49
C LYS A 3 -4.18 1.66 5.72
N ALA A 4 -3.11 0.92 5.74
CA ALA A 4 -1.80 1.49 5.60
C ALA A 4 -1.70 2.12 4.21
N ILE A 5 -1.30 3.36 4.20
CA ILE A 5 -1.00 4.19 3.04
C ILE A 5 -2.24 4.76 2.32
N LEU A 6 -2.56 5.99 2.64
CA LEU A 6 -3.76 6.74 2.29
C LEU A 6 -5.01 6.07 2.87
N ALA A 7 -5.17 6.26 4.17
CA ALA A 7 -6.30 5.74 4.90
C ALA A 7 -7.48 6.66 4.79
N LEU A 8 -8.64 6.11 4.51
CA LEU A 8 -9.87 6.75 4.90
C LEU A 8 -10.92 5.84 5.43
N ALA A 9 -11.48 6.30 6.52
CA ALA A 9 -12.57 5.66 7.19
C ALA A 9 -13.91 6.15 6.66
N GLY A 10 -14.66 5.24 6.05
CA GLY A 10 -16.11 5.35 5.97
C GLY A 10 -16.71 4.16 6.69
N THR A 11 -17.15 4.37 7.93
CA THR A 11 -17.86 3.34 8.68
C THR A 11 -19.33 3.36 8.28
N LEU A 12 -19.78 2.36 7.52
CA LEU A 12 -21.21 2.05 7.45
C LEU A 12 -21.44 0.56 7.66
N LEU A 13 -22.05 0.24 8.81
CA LEU A 13 -22.63 -1.07 9.08
C LEU A 13 -23.88 -1.24 8.19
N VAL A 14 -23.83 -2.18 7.27
CA VAL A 14 -25.06 -2.77 6.70
C VAL A 14 -24.91 -4.28 6.70
N SER A 15 -25.69 -4.90 7.56
CA SER A 15 -25.92 -6.34 7.57
C SER A 15 -26.93 -6.71 6.47
N LEU A 16 -26.58 -7.62 5.53
CA LEU A 16 -27.59 -8.43 4.84
C LEU A 16 -27.07 -9.81 4.40
N THR A 17 -27.98 -10.72 4.48
CA THR A 17 -27.99 -12.17 4.47
C THR A 17 -27.58 -12.85 3.17
N ALA A 18 -27.11 -14.07 3.32
CA ALA A 18 -26.66 -15.06 2.33
C ALA A 18 -27.72 -15.51 1.33
N ALA A 19 -27.28 -15.90 0.13
CA ALA A 19 -27.89 -17.00 -0.64
C ALA A 19 -26.82 -17.69 -1.50
N ALA A 20 -26.69 -18.99 -1.32
CA ALA A 20 -25.80 -19.89 -2.06
C ALA A 20 -26.50 -20.38 -3.32
N CYS A 21 -25.73 -20.63 -4.40
CA CYS A 21 -25.97 -21.72 -5.35
C CYS A 21 -24.72 -22.01 -6.18
N GLY A 22 -24.38 -23.29 -6.27
CA GLY A 22 -23.21 -23.87 -6.84
C GLY A 22 -23.28 -24.12 -8.36
N GLY A 23 -22.16 -24.57 -8.92
CA GLY A 23 -22.02 -25.00 -10.31
C GLY A 23 -20.59 -25.36 -10.66
N SER A 24 -20.28 -26.66 -10.61
CA SER A 24 -19.02 -27.27 -11.05
C SER A 24 -18.90 -27.30 -12.58
N GLY A 25 -17.69 -27.05 -13.10
CA GLY A 25 -17.35 -27.28 -14.49
C GLY A 25 -15.85 -27.41 -14.68
N SER A 26 -15.36 -28.65 -14.74
CA SER A 26 -13.98 -29.01 -15.12
C SER A 26 -13.81 -28.90 -16.64
N ALA A 27 -12.74 -28.21 -17.08
CA ALA A 27 -12.22 -28.35 -18.44
C ALA A 27 -10.70 -28.51 -18.39
N SER A 28 -10.26 -29.67 -18.88
CA SER A 28 -8.86 -30.06 -19.11
C SER A 28 -8.36 -29.37 -20.36
N ALA A 29 -7.23 -28.70 -20.32
CA ALA A 29 -6.53 -28.19 -21.50
C ALA A 29 -5.08 -28.69 -21.52
N THR A 30 -4.71 -29.25 -22.64
CA THR A 30 -3.46 -29.91 -23.03
C THR A 30 -2.32 -28.89 -23.19
N GLN A 31 -1.16 -29.18 -22.64
CA GLN A 31 0.09 -28.42 -22.83
C GLN A 31 0.68 -28.62 -24.23
N PRO A 32 1.26 -27.58 -24.84
CA PRO A 32 2.28 -27.72 -25.87
C PRO A 32 3.69 -27.62 -25.26
N THR A 33 4.53 -28.60 -25.61
CA THR A 33 5.93 -28.67 -25.27
C THR A 33 6.79 -27.87 -26.30
N GLY A 34 7.80 -27.14 -25.76
CA GLY A 34 9.01 -26.83 -26.50
C GLY A 34 9.29 -25.34 -26.76
N GLY A 35 10.26 -24.79 -26.03
CA GLY A 35 10.88 -23.50 -26.31
C GLY A 35 11.92 -23.16 -25.25
N GLY A 36 13.18 -22.99 -25.61
CA GLY A 36 14.36 -22.87 -24.75
C GLY A 36 14.20 -21.86 -23.62
N ALA A 37 14.40 -22.31 -22.39
CA ALA A 37 14.43 -21.49 -21.21
C ALA A 37 15.73 -20.66 -21.19
N THR A 38 15.61 -19.38 -21.47
CA THR A 38 16.54 -18.39 -20.95
C THR A 38 16.19 -18.28 -19.46
N THR A 39 17.07 -18.77 -18.58
CA THR A 39 16.92 -18.61 -17.13
C THR A 39 16.98 -17.11 -16.82
N ALA A 40 15.81 -16.51 -16.57
CA ALA A 40 15.74 -15.24 -15.89
C ALA A 40 16.44 -15.36 -14.52
N PRO A 41 17.13 -14.33 -14.02
CA PRO A 41 17.67 -14.36 -12.67
C PRO A 41 16.56 -14.76 -11.70
N ALA A 42 16.88 -15.64 -10.75
CA ALA A 42 15.93 -16.07 -9.73
C ALA A 42 15.59 -14.83 -8.89
N THR A 43 14.41 -14.29 -9.11
CA THR A 43 13.87 -13.23 -8.22
C THR A 43 13.54 -13.87 -6.88
N THR A 44 13.99 -13.27 -5.80
CA THR A 44 13.61 -13.66 -4.43
C THR A 44 12.08 -13.71 -4.35
N PRO A 45 11.47 -14.81 -3.85
CA PRO A 45 10.03 -14.87 -3.69
C PRO A 45 9.54 -13.73 -2.79
N LEU A 46 8.43 -13.09 -3.14
CA LEU A 46 7.80 -12.07 -2.30
C LEU A 46 7.00 -12.75 -1.17
N PRO A 47 6.86 -12.13 0.03
CA PRO A 47 5.99 -12.65 1.08
C PRO A 47 4.52 -12.61 0.60
N VAL A 48 3.81 -13.74 0.74
CA VAL A 48 2.41 -13.85 0.24
C VAL A 48 1.42 -14.34 1.31
N ASP A 49 1.91 -14.80 2.45
CA ASP A 49 1.08 -15.38 3.51
C ASP A 49 1.41 -14.81 4.90
N ALA A 50 0.67 -15.27 5.91
CA ALA A 50 0.83 -14.89 7.31
C ALA A 50 2.05 -15.56 8.00
N LYS A 51 3.04 -16.02 7.24
CA LYS A 51 4.24 -16.64 7.80
C LYS A 51 5.42 -15.68 7.84
N PRO A 52 6.32 -15.83 8.83
CA PRO A 52 7.58 -15.08 8.83
C PRO A 52 8.33 -15.29 7.51
N PHE A 53 8.81 -14.18 6.95
CA PHE A 53 9.70 -14.16 5.81
C PHE A 53 11.13 -13.89 6.34
N PRO A 54 12.16 -14.60 5.85
CA PRO A 54 13.53 -14.35 6.25
C PRO A 54 13.95 -12.92 5.88
N ILE A 55 14.37 -12.14 6.87
CA ILE A 55 14.88 -10.79 6.68
C ILE A 55 16.26 -10.73 7.28
N ASP A 56 17.25 -10.30 6.49
CA ASP A 56 18.55 -9.89 6.97
C ASP A 56 18.59 -8.34 7.02
N PRO A 57 18.58 -7.72 8.21
CA PRO A 57 18.57 -6.27 8.32
C PRO A 57 19.75 -5.57 7.62
N SER A 58 20.87 -6.28 7.41
CA SER A 58 22.04 -5.72 6.71
C SER A 58 21.85 -5.54 5.21
N GLU A 59 20.80 -6.15 4.64
CA GLU A 59 20.43 -6.01 3.23
C GLU A 59 19.46 -4.85 2.97
N PHE A 60 19.14 -4.05 4.00
CA PHE A 60 18.21 -2.93 3.89
C PHE A 60 18.91 -1.57 3.91
N THR A 61 18.31 -0.61 3.23
CA THR A 61 18.72 0.79 3.21
C THR A 61 17.54 1.73 3.42
N THR A 62 17.82 2.89 4.01
CA THR A 62 16.88 4.01 4.12
C THR A 62 16.94 4.95 2.91
N GLU A 63 17.85 4.72 1.97
CA GLU A 63 17.86 5.36 0.66
C GLU A 63 16.95 4.57 -0.27
N ILE A 64 15.77 5.14 -0.54
CA ILE A 64 14.70 4.47 -1.29
C ILE A 64 14.62 5.11 -2.66
N ASP A 65 15.10 4.38 -3.67
CA ASP A 65 15.12 4.78 -5.09
C ASP A 65 14.26 3.86 -5.98
N ASN A 66 13.36 3.08 -5.38
CA ASN A 66 12.43 2.25 -6.13
C ASN A 66 11.77 3.07 -7.24
N PRO A 67 11.81 2.63 -8.52
CA PRO A 67 11.41 3.46 -9.66
C PRO A 67 9.93 3.85 -9.65
N TYR A 68 9.08 3.13 -8.93
CA TYR A 68 7.64 3.41 -8.84
C TYR A 68 7.22 4.08 -7.55
N TRP A 69 8.12 4.19 -6.57
CA TRP A 69 7.87 5.04 -5.39
C TRP A 69 9.19 5.46 -4.72
N PRO A 70 9.94 6.38 -5.32
CA PRO A 70 11.14 6.92 -4.70
C PRO A 70 10.77 7.78 -3.49
N MET A 71 11.48 7.60 -2.36
CA MET A 71 11.23 8.31 -1.12
C MET A 71 12.46 9.09 -0.66
N LYS A 72 12.84 10.09 -1.43
CA LYS A 72 13.94 10.99 -1.08
C LYS A 72 13.52 11.94 0.05
N PRO A 73 14.33 12.14 1.12
CA PRO A 73 14.01 13.10 2.18
C PRO A 73 13.63 14.49 1.64
N GLY A 74 12.52 15.03 2.12
CA GLY A 74 11.93 16.28 1.65
C GLY A 74 10.91 16.14 0.53
N SER A 75 10.79 14.95 -0.10
CA SER A 75 9.73 14.70 -1.08
C SER A 75 8.36 14.83 -0.43
N GLN A 76 7.41 15.41 -1.17
CA GLN A 76 6.07 15.62 -0.67
C GLN A 76 5.02 15.38 -1.75
N TRP A 77 3.98 14.65 -1.40
CA TRP A 77 2.75 14.47 -2.18
C TRP A 77 1.60 15.17 -1.48
N VAL A 78 0.71 15.75 -2.24
CA VAL A 78 -0.56 16.29 -1.75
C VAL A 78 -1.67 15.68 -2.55
N PHE A 79 -2.62 15.05 -1.86
CA PHE A 79 -3.79 14.46 -2.49
C PHE A 79 -5.07 15.18 -2.08
N ARG A 80 -6.04 15.10 -2.95
CA ARG A 80 -7.45 15.31 -2.63
C ARG A 80 -8.10 13.96 -2.52
N GLU A 81 -8.62 13.71 -1.40
CA GLU A 81 -9.44 12.58 -1.13
C GLU A 81 -10.90 12.97 -1.14
N THR A 82 -11.74 12.12 -1.70
CA THR A 82 -13.20 12.29 -1.72
C THR A 82 -13.81 10.99 -1.26
N ASP A 83 -14.58 11.02 -0.17
CA ASP A 83 -15.28 9.85 0.34
C ASP A 83 -16.57 9.53 -0.43
N ALA A 84 -17.22 8.42 -0.07
CA ALA A 84 -18.46 7.98 -0.70
C ALA A 84 -19.62 8.99 -0.57
N GLU A 85 -19.61 9.83 0.46
CA GLU A 85 -20.59 10.87 0.75
C GLU A 85 -20.28 12.19 0.03
N GLY A 86 -19.12 12.28 -0.63
CA GLY A 86 -18.64 13.47 -1.32
C GLY A 86 -17.94 14.48 -0.40
N SER A 87 -17.60 14.08 0.85
CA SER A 87 -16.76 14.91 1.71
C SER A 87 -15.34 14.94 1.17
N VAL A 88 -14.66 16.06 1.37
CA VAL A 88 -13.30 16.25 0.83
C VAL A 88 -12.31 16.41 1.96
N SER A 89 -11.25 15.62 1.91
CA SER A 89 -10.06 15.75 2.76
C SER A 89 -8.85 16.13 1.93
N ARG A 90 -7.86 16.69 2.60
CA ARG A 90 -6.54 16.94 2.05
C ARG A 90 -5.54 16.05 2.76
N VAL A 91 -4.82 15.25 2.00
CA VAL A 91 -3.76 14.36 2.48
C VAL A 91 -2.42 14.95 2.09
N VAL A 92 -1.47 14.98 3.02
CA VAL A 92 -0.10 15.44 2.80
C VAL A 92 0.87 14.37 3.29
N VAL A 93 1.54 13.73 2.35
CA VAL A 93 2.58 12.74 2.61
C VAL A 93 3.95 13.39 2.46
N THR A 94 4.80 13.29 3.48
CA THR A 94 6.13 13.93 3.49
C THR A 94 7.20 12.94 3.94
N VAL A 95 8.22 12.72 3.13
CA VAL A 95 9.40 11.94 3.52
C VAL A 95 10.27 12.77 4.45
N LEU A 96 10.42 12.32 5.69
CA LEU A 96 11.23 13.02 6.69
C LEU A 96 12.72 12.67 6.53
N ASP A 97 13.59 13.64 6.85
CA ASP A 97 15.02 13.36 7.05
C ASP A 97 15.27 12.77 8.45
N LYS A 98 14.55 11.67 8.72
CA LYS A 98 14.63 10.94 9.99
C LYS A 98 14.49 9.45 9.72
N THR A 99 15.09 8.66 10.58
CA THR A 99 15.01 7.20 10.56
C THR A 99 14.53 6.65 11.90
N LYS A 100 14.10 5.40 11.91
CA LYS A 100 13.73 4.64 13.09
C LYS A 100 14.29 3.22 12.99
N MET A 101 14.89 2.74 14.08
CA MET A 101 15.22 1.32 14.21
C MET A 101 13.95 0.54 14.56
N ILE A 102 13.54 -0.38 13.70
CA ILE A 102 12.38 -1.25 13.87
C ILE A 102 12.76 -2.43 14.77
N ALA A 103 11.79 -2.97 15.50
CA ALA A 103 12.02 -4.08 16.44
C ALA A 103 12.59 -5.35 15.77
N ASN A 104 12.37 -5.55 14.47
CA ASN A 104 12.99 -6.62 13.68
C ASN A 104 14.47 -6.37 13.31
N GLY A 105 15.03 -5.21 13.66
CA GLY A 105 16.43 -4.84 13.43
C GLY A 105 16.69 -4.03 12.15
N VAL A 106 15.68 -3.79 11.31
CA VAL A 106 15.82 -2.96 10.11
C VAL A 106 15.75 -1.48 10.48
N GLU A 107 16.66 -0.66 9.92
CA GLU A 107 16.55 0.79 10.00
C GLU A 107 15.62 1.28 8.87
N ALA A 108 14.57 2.03 9.23
CA ALA A 108 13.54 2.49 8.32
C ALA A 108 13.55 4.00 8.15
N ARG A 109 13.20 4.48 6.96
CA ARG A 109 12.84 5.86 6.65
C ARG A 109 11.48 6.18 7.25
N ILE A 110 11.33 7.35 7.87
CA ILE A 110 10.04 7.81 8.37
C ILE A 110 9.36 8.67 7.30
N VAL A 111 8.12 8.33 6.99
CA VAL A 111 7.22 9.11 6.16
C VAL A 111 6.08 9.60 7.04
N HIS A 112 5.73 10.88 6.95
CA HIS A 112 4.65 11.50 7.70
C HIS A 112 3.46 11.72 6.77
N ASP A 113 2.36 11.09 7.08
CA ASP A 113 1.08 11.26 6.43
C ASP A 113 0.13 12.00 7.35
N GLN A 114 -0.50 13.07 6.83
CA GLN A 114 -1.47 13.84 7.59
C GLN A 114 -2.72 14.11 6.76
N VAL A 115 -3.84 13.65 7.30
CA VAL A 115 -5.17 13.89 6.74
C VAL A 115 -5.83 15.08 7.45
N THR A 116 -6.33 16.03 6.68
CA THR A 116 -7.09 17.17 7.20
C THR A 116 -8.46 17.27 6.54
N GLN A 117 -9.51 17.42 7.34
CA GLN A 117 -10.88 17.62 6.88
C GLN A 117 -11.49 18.85 7.54
N GLY A 118 -12.10 19.74 6.77
CA GLY A 118 -12.66 20.98 7.29
C GLY A 118 -11.64 21.90 7.99
N GLY A 119 -10.35 21.76 7.67
CA GLY A 119 -9.25 22.52 8.29
C GLY A 119 -8.79 21.96 9.65
N GLN A 120 -9.28 20.80 10.06
CA GLN A 120 -8.85 20.11 11.29
C GLN A 120 -8.13 18.82 10.91
N VAL A 121 -7.12 18.43 11.69
CA VAL A 121 -6.48 17.13 11.56
C VAL A 121 -7.48 16.04 11.88
N ALA A 122 -7.70 15.13 10.95
CA ALA A 122 -8.50 13.93 11.10
C ALA A 122 -7.63 12.71 11.42
N GLU A 123 -6.41 12.67 10.84
CA GLU A 123 -5.43 11.63 11.08
C GLU A 123 -4.00 12.15 10.96
N ASP A 124 -3.10 11.58 11.77
CA ASP A 124 -1.68 11.89 11.80
C ASP A 124 -0.90 10.57 11.95
N THR A 125 -0.17 10.16 10.91
CA THR A 125 0.48 8.85 10.81
C THR A 125 1.95 9.00 10.48
N TYR A 126 2.77 8.16 11.12
CA TYR A 126 4.19 8.01 10.82
C TYR A 126 4.46 6.58 10.37
N ASP A 127 4.67 6.44 9.07
CA ASP A 127 4.96 5.18 8.39
C ASP A 127 6.45 4.89 8.35
N TRP A 128 6.82 3.62 8.30
CA TRP A 128 8.21 3.20 8.26
C TRP A 128 8.51 2.31 7.05
N TYR A 129 9.39 2.82 6.18
CA TYR A 129 9.77 2.14 4.94
C TYR A 129 11.27 1.89 4.88
N ALA A 130 11.65 0.80 4.21
CA ALA A 130 13.04 0.55 3.82
C ALA A 130 13.06 -0.17 2.47
N GLN A 131 14.19 -0.09 1.77
CA GLN A 131 14.40 -0.79 0.52
C GLN A 131 15.39 -1.92 0.75
N ASP A 132 15.08 -3.12 0.22
CA ASP A 132 16.01 -4.24 0.26
C ASP A 132 17.07 -4.14 -0.85
N ALA A 133 18.08 -5.03 -0.81
CA ALA A 133 19.17 -5.08 -1.79
C ALA A 133 18.69 -5.43 -3.22
N ASP A 134 17.52 -6.06 -3.37
CA ASP A 134 16.89 -6.34 -4.66
C ASP A 134 16.12 -5.11 -5.20
N GLY A 135 15.94 -4.06 -4.39
CA GLY A 135 15.21 -2.82 -4.72
C GLY A 135 13.72 -2.86 -4.41
N ASN A 136 13.23 -3.89 -3.71
CA ASN A 136 11.84 -3.92 -3.28
C ASN A 136 11.62 -2.92 -2.15
N LEU A 137 10.51 -2.18 -2.21
CA LEU A 137 10.08 -1.27 -1.15
C LEU A 137 9.26 -2.02 -0.11
N TRP A 138 9.74 -2.03 1.13
CA TRP A 138 9.12 -2.71 2.26
C TRP A 138 8.41 -1.74 3.19
N TYR A 139 7.27 -2.19 3.70
CA TYR A 139 6.52 -1.56 4.78
C TYR A 139 6.76 -2.29 6.09
N LEU A 140 7.15 -1.54 7.10
CA LEU A 140 7.66 -2.07 8.37
C LEU A 140 6.76 -1.69 9.56
N GLY A 141 5.70 -0.94 9.30
CA GLY A 141 4.71 -0.53 10.29
C GLY A 141 4.43 0.96 10.32
N GLU A 142 3.56 1.33 11.24
CA GLU A 142 3.11 2.71 11.43
C GLU A 142 2.79 3.04 12.88
N ASP A 143 2.81 4.35 13.19
CA ASP A 143 2.21 4.93 14.40
C ASP A 143 1.15 5.94 13.96
N THR A 144 -0.10 5.52 13.93
CA THR A 144 -1.24 6.35 13.52
C THR A 144 -2.01 6.88 14.71
N THR A 145 -2.60 8.04 14.56
CA THR A 145 -3.52 8.64 15.54
C THR A 145 -4.71 9.27 14.81
N GLU A 146 -5.89 8.77 15.08
CA GLU A 146 -7.12 9.41 14.65
C GLU A 146 -7.52 10.54 15.60
N TYR A 147 -8.12 11.57 15.03
CA TYR A 147 -8.63 12.71 15.77
C TYR A 147 -10.14 12.87 15.56
N GLU A 148 -10.83 13.26 16.62
CA GLU A 148 -12.21 13.68 16.59
C GLU A 148 -12.39 14.95 17.40
N ASN A 149 -12.97 16.00 16.79
CA ASN A 149 -13.12 17.32 17.41
C ASN A 149 -11.78 17.90 17.94
N GLY A 150 -10.69 17.68 17.19
CA GLY A 150 -9.33 18.17 17.52
C GLY A 150 -8.66 17.44 18.69
N LYS A 151 -9.16 16.27 19.10
CA LYS A 151 -8.57 15.46 20.17
C LYS A 151 -8.24 14.06 19.67
N PRO A 152 -7.12 13.45 20.13
CA PRO A 152 -6.83 12.06 19.82
C PRO A 152 -7.99 11.14 20.22
N LYS A 153 -8.41 10.27 19.31
CA LYS A 153 -9.53 9.34 19.48
C LYS A 153 -9.03 7.91 19.64
N THR A 154 -8.18 7.44 18.75
CA THR A 154 -7.64 6.08 18.76
C THR A 154 -6.29 6.02 18.08
N LYS A 155 -5.53 4.96 18.38
CA LYS A 155 -4.32 4.52 17.68
C LYS A 155 -4.53 3.17 16.98
N GLU A 156 -5.78 2.82 16.72
CA GLU A 156 -6.10 1.58 15.99
C GLU A 156 -5.48 1.64 14.60
N GLY A 157 -4.92 0.51 14.15
CA GLY A 157 -4.11 0.42 12.94
C GLY A 157 -2.61 0.48 13.18
N SER A 158 -2.13 1.09 14.28
CA SER A 158 -0.70 1.13 14.56
C SER A 158 -0.12 -0.27 14.77
N TRP A 159 1.02 -0.54 14.15
CA TRP A 159 1.76 -1.79 14.31
C TRP A 159 3.25 -1.60 14.00
N GLU A 160 4.09 -2.54 14.45
CA GLU A 160 5.52 -2.53 14.17
C GLU A 160 6.01 -3.95 13.87
N ALA A 161 6.74 -4.13 12.78
CA ALA A 161 7.32 -5.41 12.41
C ALA A 161 8.24 -5.96 13.51
N GLY A 162 7.98 -7.20 13.94
CA GLY A 162 8.71 -7.85 15.04
C GLY A 162 8.09 -7.64 16.43
N VAL A 163 7.04 -6.84 16.56
CA VAL A 163 6.26 -6.67 17.81
C VAL A 163 4.97 -7.48 17.73
N ASP A 164 4.64 -8.21 18.78
CA ASP A 164 3.39 -8.98 18.95
C ASP A 164 3.02 -9.89 17.76
N GLY A 165 4.03 -10.35 17.00
CA GLY A 165 3.85 -11.23 15.85
C GLY A 165 3.51 -10.50 14.55
N ALA A 166 3.58 -9.18 14.52
CA ALA A 166 3.43 -8.41 13.29
C ALA A 166 4.60 -8.65 12.32
N LEU A 167 4.28 -8.76 11.03
CA LEU A 167 5.22 -9.08 9.95
C LEU A 167 5.22 -7.97 8.89
N PRO A 168 6.39 -7.58 8.40
CA PRO A 168 6.50 -6.60 7.32
C PRO A 168 6.05 -7.18 5.98
N GLY A 169 5.79 -6.33 5.02
CA GLY A 169 5.47 -6.73 3.66
C GLY A 169 6.04 -5.81 2.60
N ILE A 170 5.73 -6.08 1.36
CA ILE A 170 6.16 -5.33 0.19
C ILE A 170 5.06 -4.36 -0.19
N ILE A 171 5.44 -3.10 -0.41
CA ILE A 171 4.52 -2.11 -0.98
C ILE A 171 4.68 -2.01 -2.48
N MET A 172 5.93 -2.10 -2.95
CA MET A 172 6.22 -2.07 -4.38
C MET A 172 7.43 -2.96 -4.69
N PRO A 173 7.26 -4.00 -5.52
CA PRO A 173 8.37 -4.78 -6.03
C PRO A 173 9.33 -3.94 -6.88
N ALA A 174 10.62 -4.28 -6.88
CA ALA A 174 11.63 -3.62 -7.72
C ALA A 174 11.33 -3.73 -9.23
N SER A 175 10.78 -4.87 -9.63
CA SER A 175 10.44 -5.17 -11.02
C SER A 175 9.01 -5.72 -11.11
N PRO A 176 7.99 -4.85 -11.03
CA PRO A 176 6.59 -5.27 -11.00
C PRO A 176 6.18 -5.96 -12.29
N GLN A 177 5.50 -7.11 -12.18
CA GLN A 177 4.96 -7.87 -13.31
C GLN A 177 3.50 -8.25 -13.04
N VAL A 178 2.67 -8.20 -14.08
CA VAL A 178 1.26 -8.61 -13.98
C VAL A 178 1.15 -10.03 -13.46
N GLY A 179 0.30 -10.22 -12.45
CA GLY A 179 0.07 -11.49 -11.77
C GLY A 179 0.93 -11.70 -10.51
N MET A 180 1.90 -10.84 -10.21
CA MET A 180 2.54 -10.84 -8.90
C MET A 180 1.51 -10.53 -7.83
N THR A 181 1.55 -11.29 -6.73
CA THR A 181 0.74 -11.07 -5.53
C THR A 181 1.67 -11.11 -4.33
N TYR A 182 1.47 -10.19 -3.39
CA TYR A 182 2.31 -10.07 -2.21
C TYR A 182 1.50 -9.51 -1.03
N ARG A 183 2.00 -9.79 0.17
CA ARG A 183 1.53 -9.19 1.41
C ARG A 183 2.14 -7.80 1.54
N GLU A 184 1.32 -6.81 1.84
CA GLU A 184 1.77 -5.44 2.17
C GLU A 184 2.07 -5.32 3.65
N GLU A 185 1.25 -5.94 4.50
CA GLU A 185 1.41 -5.98 5.94
C GLU A 185 0.70 -7.18 6.55
N TYR A 186 1.10 -7.55 7.78
CA TYR A 186 0.38 -8.55 8.55
C TYR A 186 0.53 -8.29 10.05
N TYR A 187 -0.56 -7.93 10.68
CA TYR A 187 -0.74 -7.97 12.12
C TYR A 187 -2.13 -8.50 12.41
N LYS A 188 -2.20 -9.74 12.88
CA LYS A 188 -3.42 -10.55 12.96
C LYS A 188 -4.58 -9.81 13.61
N GLY A 189 -5.68 -9.62 12.86
CA GLY A 189 -6.89 -8.94 13.30
C GLY A 189 -6.79 -7.42 13.37
N HIS A 190 -5.65 -6.83 12.93
CA HIS A 190 -5.40 -5.38 12.97
C HIS A 190 -4.97 -4.81 11.60
N ALA A 191 -4.09 -5.52 10.89
CA ALA A 191 -3.57 -5.12 9.59
C ALA A 191 -3.23 -6.39 8.78
N GLU A 192 -4.02 -6.74 7.78
CA GLU A 192 -3.88 -8.00 7.03
C GLU A 192 -4.06 -7.73 5.53
N ASP A 193 -3.18 -6.87 4.97
CA ASP A 193 -3.34 -6.33 3.64
C ASP A 193 -2.37 -6.93 2.63
N GLY A 194 -2.84 -7.04 1.41
CA GLY A 194 -2.06 -7.54 0.30
C GLY A 194 -2.44 -6.88 -1.02
N ALA A 195 -1.55 -7.00 -2.00
CA ALA A 195 -1.76 -6.47 -3.32
C ALA A 195 -1.46 -7.47 -4.42
N SER A 196 -2.09 -7.26 -5.57
CA SER A 196 -1.77 -7.94 -6.82
C SER A 196 -1.51 -6.92 -7.91
N ILE A 197 -0.43 -7.10 -8.68
CA ILE A 197 -0.17 -6.28 -9.87
C ILE A 197 -1.12 -6.71 -10.99
N ILE A 198 -2.00 -5.82 -11.43
CA ILE A 198 -3.01 -6.09 -12.47
C ILE A 198 -2.67 -5.44 -13.82
N SER A 199 -1.82 -4.40 -13.84
CA SER A 199 -1.32 -3.78 -15.06
C SER A 199 0.06 -3.16 -14.85
N THR A 200 0.87 -3.10 -15.91
CA THR A 200 2.11 -2.31 -15.99
C THR A 200 2.05 -1.29 -17.12
N ASP A 201 0.86 -1.06 -17.66
CA ASP A 201 0.57 -0.11 -18.74
C ASP A 201 -0.71 0.70 -18.39
N ALA A 202 -0.85 1.01 -17.11
CA ALA A 202 -2.01 1.77 -16.64
C ALA A 202 -1.90 3.26 -17.01
N LEU A 203 -3.06 3.87 -17.19
CA LEU A 203 -3.21 5.29 -17.49
C LEU A 203 -3.94 5.96 -16.32
N ALA A 204 -3.36 7.02 -15.77
CA ALA A 204 -4.04 7.89 -14.81
C ALA A 204 -4.17 9.31 -15.34
N LYS A 205 -5.31 9.94 -15.04
CA LYS A 205 -5.53 11.36 -15.25
C LYS A 205 -6.05 11.97 -13.95
N VAL A 206 -5.24 12.79 -13.34
CA VAL A 206 -5.50 13.45 -12.05
C VAL A 206 -5.23 14.96 -12.18
N PRO A 207 -5.60 15.80 -11.20
CA PRO A 207 -5.36 17.24 -11.27
C PRO A 207 -3.89 17.63 -11.49
N TYR A 208 -2.94 16.86 -10.93
CA TYR A 208 -1.51 17.11 -11.13
C TYR A 208 -1.04 16.86 -12.56
N GLY A 209 -1.64 15.87 -13.26
CA GLY A 209 -1.22 15.57 -14.62
C GLY A 209 -1.86 14.30 -15.22
N ARG A 210 -1.29 13.90 -16.37
CA ARG A 210 -1.60 12.63 -17.05
C ARG A 210 -0.36 11.76 -17.03
N PHE A 211 -0.54 10.52 -16.64
CA PHE A 211 0.50 9.51 -16.52
C PHE A 211 0.16 8.31 -17.40
N GLU A 212 1.16 7.78 -18.08
CA GLU A 212 1.08 6.59 -18.93
C GLU A 212 2.10 5.55 -18.45
N ASN A 213 1.91 4.29 -18.82
CA ASN A 213 2.78 3.17 -18.41
C ASN A 213 2.91 3.06 -16.87
N GLY A 214 1.84 3.34 -16.14
CA GLY A 214 1.80 3.17 -14.69
C GLY A 214 1.68 1.71 -14.28
N VAL A 215 2.18 1.39 -13.09
CA VAL A 215 1.85 0.13 -12.42
C VAL A 215 0.52 0.28 -11.71
N GLN A 216 -0.40 -0.63 -11.97
CA GLN A 216 -1.69 -0.69 -11.26
C GLN A 216 -1.73 -1.92 -10.37
N THR A 217 -2.02 -1.70 -9.11
CA THR A 217 -2.26 -2.75 -8.13
C THR A 217 -3.76 -2.88 -7.84
N ARG A 218 -4.15 -4.08 -7.42
CA ARG A 218 -5.42 -4.34 -6.74
C ARG A 218 -5.11 -4.73 -5.32
N ASN A 219 -5.56 -3.91 -4.38
CA ASN A 219 -5.32 -4.04 -2.97
C ASN A 219 -6.55 -4.66 -2.30
N PHE A 220 -6.32 -5.54 -1.35
CA PHE A 220 -7.35 -6.30 -0.63
C PHE A 220 -6.92 -6.51 0.82
N SER A 221 -7.91 -6.63 1.72
CA SER A 221 -7.69 -6.92 3.13
C SER A 221 -8.42 -8.19 3.55
N ALA A 222 -7.76 -9.05 4.33
CA ALA A 222 -8.43 -10.22 4.92
C ALA A 222 -9.43 -9.83 6.02
N ILE A 223 -9.29 -8.62 6.57
CA ILE A 223 -10.16 -8.09 7.62
C ILE A 223 -11.42 -7.46 7.02
N GLU A 224 -11.29 -6.84 5.84
CA GLU A 224 -12.36 -6.18 5.09
C GLU A 224 -12.52 -6.80 3.68
N PRO A 225 -12.92 -8.06 3.56
CA PRO A 225 -12.86 -8.81 2.31
C PRO A 225 -13.77 -8.27 1.19
N ASP A 226 -14.75 -7.45 1.54
CA ASP A 226 -15.66 -6.83 0.58
C ASP A 226 -15.09 -5.52 -0.02
N VAL A 227 -14.03 -4.97 0.60
CA VAL A 227 -13.37 -3.74 0.14
C VAL A 227 -12.21 -4.10 -0.79
N ILE A 228 -12.24 -3.55 -1.99
CA ILE A 228 -11.16 -3.68 -2.98
C ILE A 228 -10.80 -2.29 -3.47
N GLU A 229 -9.50 -2.04 -3.52
CA GLU A 229 -8.95 -0.80 -4.04
C GLU A 229 -8.03 -1.05 -5.20
N GLU A 230 -7.85 -0.04 -6.01
CA GLU A 230 -6.87 -0.04 -7.08
C GLU A 230 -6.04 1.24 -6.99
N LYS A 231 -4.71 1.06 -6.95
CA LYS A 231 -3.74 2.16 -6.93
C LYS A 231 -2.99 2.20 -8.25
N ILE A 232 -2.71 3.40 -8.75
CA ILE A 232 -1.84 3.58 -9.91
C ILE A 232 -0.59 4.34 -9.47
N TYR A 233 0.55 3.72 -9.74
CA TYR A 233 1.88 4.25 -9.45
C TYR A 233 2.51 4.75 -10.75
N ALA A 234 2.94 5.99 -10.78
CA ALA A 234 3.69 6.57 -11.90
C ALA A 234 5.19 6.51 -11.63
N GLN A 235 5.96 6.11 -12.65
CA GLN A 235 7.41 6.03 -12.54
C GLN A 235 8.02 7.38 -12.15
N GLY A 236 8.90 7.38 -11.14
CA GLY A 236 9.56 8.57 -10.60
C GLY A 236 8.69 9.45 -9.72
N VAL A 237 7.42 9.08 -9.51
CA VAL A 237 6.49 9.88 -8.69
C VAL A 237 5.93 9.08 -7.50
N GLY A 238 5.51 7.85 -7.69
CA GLY A 238 4.79 7.08 -6.68
C GLY A 238 3.30 7.01 -7.00
N VAL A 239 2.46 6.84 -5.96
CA VAL A 239 1.00 6.82 -6.09
C VAL A 239 0.50 8.13 -6.68
N VAL A 240 -0.32 8.05 -7.72
CA VAL A 240 -0.96 9.22 -8.36
C VAL A 240 -2.48 9.15 -8.28
N LEU A 241 -3.02 7.96 -8.15
CA LEU A 241 -4.45 7.70 -8.05
C LEU A 241 -4.70 6.47 -7.18
N GLU A 242 -5.66 6.57 -6.28
CA GLU A 242 -6.25 5.43 -5.59
C GLU A 242 -7.77 5.52 -5.71
N ILE A 243 -8.43 4.37 -5.93
CA ILE A 243 -9.89 4.28 -6.04
C ILE A 243 -10.40 3.03 -5.34
N THR A 244 -11.44 3.15 -4.55
CA THR A 244 -12.20 2.01 -4.05
C THR A 244 -13.15 1.54 -5.13
N VAL A 245 -12.93 0.30 -5.63
CA VAL A 245 -13.72 -0.30 -6.73
C VAL A 245 -14.77 -1.29 -6.26
N SER A 246 -14.71 -1.68 -4.98
CA SER A 246 -15.73 -2.51 -4.30
C SER A 246 -15.78 -2.14 -2.83
N GLY A 247 -16.96 -2.23 -2.21
CA GLY A 247 -17.14 -1.95 -0.78
C GLY A 247 -17.11 -0.46 -0.40
N GLY A 248 -16.99 0.43 -1.38
CA GLY A 248 -16.94 1.89 -1.21
C GLY A 248 -16.84 2.58 -2.56
N SER A 249 -16.57 3.88 -2.55
CA SER A 249 -16.32 4.69 -3.75
C SER A 249 -15.33 5.84 -3.48
N ASP A 250 -14.45 5.64 -2.50
CA ASP A 250 -13.43 6.61 -2.13
C ASP A 250 -12.42 6.81 -3.26
N ARG A 251 -11.88 8.03 -3.36
CA ARG A 251 -10.99 8.39 -4.45
C ARG A 251 -9.96 9.41 -4.00
N ASP A 252 -8.68 9.06 -4.17
CA ASP A 252 -7.53 9.91 -3.89
C ASP A 252 -6.83 10.30 -5.17
N GLU A 253 -6.74 11.59 -5.41
CA GLU A 253 -6.14 12.15 -6.63
C GLU A 253 -4.95 13.06 -6.28
N LEU A 254 -3.81 12.81 -6.91
CA LEU A 254 -2.63 13.65 -6.73
C LEU A 254 -2.89 15.08 -7.24
N LEU A 255 -2.71 16.06 -6.34
CA LEU A 255 -2.82 17.49 -6.61
C LEU A 255 -1.45 18.11 -6.90
N SER A 256 -0.42 17.69 -6.17
CA SER A 256 0.94 18.16 -6.38
C SER A 256 1.96 17.15 -5.86
N TYR A 257 3.15 17.15 -6.49
CA TYR A 257 4.34 16.40 -6.07
C TYR A 257 5.54 17.34 -6.15
N SER A 258 6.40 17.25 -5.14
CA SER A 258 7.72 17.87 -5.15
C SER A 258 8.76 16.86 -4.67
N GLU A 259 9.84 16.74 -5.42
CA GLU A 259 11.01 15.96 -5.01
C GLU A 259 11.84 16.77 -4.01
N GLY A 260 12.38 16.07 -3.00
CA GLY A 260 13.24 16.65 -1.96
C GLY A 260 14.69 16.89 -2.41
#